data_4bafdfd830f964272fe7547348617214
#
_entry.id   4bafdfd830f964272fe7547348617214
#
_cell.length_a   1.000
_cell.length_b   1.000
_cell.length_c   1.000
_cell.angle_alpha   90.00
_cell.angle_beta   90.00
_cell.angle_gamma   90.00
#
_symmetry.space_group_name_H-M   'P 1'
#
loop_
_entity.id
_entity.type
_entity.pdbx_description
1 polymer ?
#
loop_
_entity_poly.entity_id
_entity_poly.type
_entity_poly.pdbx_seq_one_letter_code
_entity_poly.pdbx_strand_id
1 'polypeptide(L)'
;REKVTDHHAILPTRSMLQADLEALPKGEQNVLKLIIARTLMAVSKPFRYLETLLTTECAGEEFTAKGKEVLEEGWKAVERKVLADILNRKQELTALPNAAENECGILNAELKEGQTSPPKHFTEDTLLHAMETASADSMPEGVERQGIGTPATRAATIEKLVQKGFLERKGNKKTKVLLPTDKGKALITVMPEEMQSADMTADWEAKLLQIERGEMEPETFMTEIKEMISSLVTTTEAAKGANALMKNKIIGVCPNCGKPVVEREKGWFCENRECRFVL
;
A
#
# COMPACT_ATOMS: atom_id res chain seq x y z
N ARG A 1 1.51 27.57 3.02
CA ARG A 1 1.30 27.50 1.56
C ARG A 1 2.28 26.54 0.87
N GLU A 2 3.44 26.30 1.45
CA GLU A 2 4.50 25.41 0.90
C GLU A 2 4.10 23.92 0.82
N LYS A 3 3.05 23.50 1.49
CA LYS A 3 2.54 22.11 1.50
C LYS A 3 1.24 21.91 0.72
N VAL A 4 0.85 22.87 -0.10
CA VAL A 4 -0.37 22.77 -0.92
C VAL A 4 0.02 22.23 -2.28
N THR A 5 -0.38 21.01 -2.56
CA THR A 5 -0.25 20.36 -3.87
C THR A 5 -1.29 20.93 -4.86
N ASP A 6 -1.25 20.50 -6.11
CA ASP A 6 -2.11 20.94 -7.21
C ASP A 6 -3.61 20.76 -6.97
N HIS A 7 -3.98 19.96 -5.99
CA HIS A 7 -5.36 19.63 -5.69
C HIS A 7 -5.80 20.17 -4.33
N HIS A 8 -6.99 20.78 -4.31
CA HIS A 8 -7.64 21.16 -3.06
C HIS A 8 -8.16 19.93 -2.30
N ALA A 9 -8.38 20.08 -0.99
CA ALA A 9 -9.02 19.06 -0.18
C ALA A 9 -10.45 18.76 -0.66
N ILE A 10 -10.91 17.52 -0.44
CA ILE A 10 -12.33 17.17 -0.62
C ILE A 10 -13.11 17.78 0.53
N LEU A 11 -14.03 18.69 0.21
CA LEU A 11 -14.84 19.40 1.17
C LEU A 11 -16.33 19.18 0.89
N PRO A 12 -17.19 19.17 1.93
CA PRO A 12 -18.63 19.15 1.73
C PRO A 12 -19.07 20.43 1.01
N THR A 13 -19.96 20.29 0.05
CA THR A 13 -20.53 21.44 -0.67
C THR A 13 -21.71 22.06 0.08
N ARG A 14 -22.08 23.32 -0.24
CA ARG A 14 -23.25 23.98 0.37
C ARG A 14 -24.57 23.27 0.06
N SER A 15 -24.67 22.59 -1.06
CA SER A 15 -25.87 21.79 -1.43
C SER A 15 -26.17 20.68 -0.44
N MET A 16 -25.18 20.21 0.31
CA MET A 16 -25.37 19.23 1.37
C MET A 16 -26.31 19.73 2.48
N LEU A 17 -26.35 21.03 2.75
CA LEU A 17 -27.22 21.61 3.78
C LEU A 17 -28.73 21.49 3.42
N GLN A 18 -29.03 21.29 2.14
CA GLN A 18 -30.38 21.16 1.61
C GLN A 18 -30.73 19.71 1.23
N ALA A 19 -29.76 18.82 1.26
CA ALA A 19 -29.93 17.42 0.87
C ALA A 19 -30.53 16.61 2.03
N ASP A 20 -31.43 15.70 1.68
CA ASP A 20 -31.90 14.68 2.62
C ASP A 20 -30.82 13.59 2.74
N LEU A 21 -30.02 13.68 3.79
CA LEU A 21 -28.91 12.77 4.03
C LEU A 21 -29.39 11.36 4.46
N GLU A 22 -30.61 11.26 4.98
CA GLU A 22 -31.17 9.97 5.40
C GLU A 22 -31.68 9.15 4.21
N ALA A 23 -32.02 9.80 3.11
CA ALA A 23 -32.40 9.16 1.86
C ALA A 23 -31.22 8.52 1.11
N LEU A 24 -29.98 8.86 1.46
CA LEU A 24 -28.79 8.30 0.82
C LEU A 24 -28.56 6.83 1.22
N PRO A 25 -28.00 6.01 0.33
CA PRO A 25 -27.52 4.68 0.69
C PRO A 25 -26.51 4.73 1.85
N LYS A 26 -26.55 3.74 2.75
CA LYS A 26 -25.70 3.74 3.97
C LYS A 26 -24.21 3.92 3.69
N GLY A 27 -23.70 3.36 2.57
CA GLY A 27 -22.32 3.53 2.15
C GLY A 27 -21.96 4.99 1.85
N GLU A 28 -22.85 5.70 1.15
CA GLU A 28 -22.68 7.11 0.80
C GLU A 28 -22.76 8.00 2.04
N GLN A 29 -23.72 7.72 2.95
CA GLN A 29 -23.79 8.39 4.25
C GLN A 29 -22.47 8.26 5.02
N ASN A 30 -21.87 7.06 5.06
CA ASN A 30 -20.62 6.80 5.77
C ASN A 30 -19.45 7.58 5.14
N VAL A 31 -19.34 7.62 3.80
CA VAL A 31 -18.32 8.40 3.10
C VAL A 31 -18.49 9.90 3.40
N LEU A 32 -19.72 10.41 3.35
CA LEU A 32 -19.99 11.81 3.66
C LEU A 32 -19.65 12.15 5.12
N LYS A 33 -20.00 11.28 6.07
CA LYS A 33 -19.60 11.43 7.48
C LYS A 33 -18.08 11.46 7.64
N LEU A 34 -17.34 10.61 6.91
CA LEU A 34 -15.88 10.63 6.92
C LEU A 34 -15.31 11.96 6.41
N ILE A 35 -15.83 12.50 5.30
CA ILE A 35 -15.41 13.79 4.74
C ILE A 35 -15.67 14.92 5.75
N ILE A 36 -16.87 14.98 6.32
CA ILE A 36 -17.24 15.96 7.33
C ILE A 36 -16.31 15.88 8.56
N ALA A 37 -16.14 14.65 9.08
CA ALA A 37 -15.27 14.43 10.23
C ALA A 37 -13.84 14.91 9.95
N ARG A 38 -13.25 14.53 8.82
CA ARG A 38 -11.90 14.94 8.44
C ARG A 38 -11.78 16.46 8.30
N THR A 39 -12.76 17.12 7.71
CA THR A 39 -12.80 18.58 7.61
C THR A 39 -12.82 19.23 8.99
N LEU A 40 -13.69 18.76 9.90
CA LEU A 40 -13.77 19.28 11.27
C LEU A 40 -12.49 19.00 12.07
N MET A 41 -11.90 17.82 11.91
CA MET A 41 -10.65 17.44 12.56
C MET A 41 -9.50 18.34 12.12
N ALA A 42 -9.43 18.69 10.82
CA ALA A 42 -8.36 19.54 10.27
C ALA A 42 -8.35 20.96 10.84
N VAL A 43 -9.50 21.49 11.29
CA VAL A 43 -9.64 22.82 11.89
C VAL A 43 -9.77 22.77 13.42
N SER A 44 -9.74 21.58 14.01
CA SER A 44 -9.82 21.38 15.45
C SER A 44 -8.47 21.58 16.13
N LYS A 45 -8.48 21.74 17.46
CA LYS A 45 -7.25 21.76 18.25
C LYS A 45 -6.44 20.49 18.07
N PRO A 46 -5.11 20.54 18.17
CA PRO A 46 -4.27 19.37 18.11
C PRO A 46 -4.57 18.40 19.25
N PHE A 47 -4.43 17.10 18.98
CA PHE A 47 -4.40 16.08 20.01
C PHE A 47 -3.05 16.13 20.72
N ARG A 48 -3.05 16.31 22.05
CA ARG A 48 -1.84 16.37 22.86
C ARG A 48 -1.82 15.24 23.87
N TYR A 49 -0.72 14.55 23.92
CA TYR A 49 -0.51 13.45 24.86
C TYR A 49 0.94 13.41 25.33
N LEU A 50 1.12 12.84 26.52
CA LEU A 50 2.42 12.49 27.05
C LEU A 50 2.68 11.02 26.69
N GLU A 51 3.78 10.75 26.02
CA GLU A 51 4.25 9.39 25.77
C GLU A 51 5.40 9.10 26.74
N THR A 52 5.23 8.07 27.54
CA THR A 52 6.26 7.59 28.46
C THR A 52 6.83 6.29 27.90
N LEU A 53 8.14 6.25 27.71
CA LEU A 53 8.88 5.04 27.41
C LEU A 53 9.69 4.65 28.65
N LEU A 54 9.40 3.49 29.20
CA LEU A 54 10.16 2.91 30.28
C LEU A 54 11.05 1.82 29.71
N THR A 55 12.35 1.94 29.90
CA THR A 55 13.33 0.92 29.55
C THR A 55 13.96 0.41 30.84
N THR A 56 13.93 -0.90 31.04
CA THR A 56 14.55 -1.56 32.22
C THR A 56 15.51 -2.62 31.71
N GLU A 57 16.63 -2.78 32.39
CA GLU A 57 17.61 -3.81 32.11
C GLU A 57 17.57 -4.87 33.19
N CYS A 58 17.53 -6.14 32.83
CA CYS A 58 17.60 -7.26 33.77
C CYS A 58 18.47 -8.37 33.17
N ALA A 59 19.53 -8.73 33.83
CA ALA A 59 20.47 -9.76 33.39
C ALA A 59 21.06 -9.57 32.02
N GLY A 60 21.26 -8.30 31.60
CA GLY A 60 21.77 -7.94 30.25
C GLY A 60 20.74 -7.88 29.13
N GLU A 61 19.46 -8.10 29.46
CA GLU A 61 18.34 -7.99 28.51
C GLU A 61 17.52 -6.73 28.78
N GLU A 62 17.14 -6.03 27.72
CA GLU A 62 16.31 -4.83 27.79
C GLU A 62 14.83 -5.15 27.69
N PHE A 63 14.04 -4.61 28.60
CA PHE A 63 12.59 -4.67 28.59
C PHE A 63 12.01 -3.27 28.44
N THR A 64 11.11 -3.08 27.46
CA THR A 64 10.50 -1.78 27.20
C THR A 64 9.00 -1.81 27.44
N ALA A 65 8.48 -0.75 28.06
CA ALA A 65 7.06 -0.51 28.19
C ALA A 65 6.72 0.90 27.70
N LYS A 66 5.62 1.04 26.92
CA LYS A 66 5.14 2.33 26.42
C LYS A 66 3.78 2.65 27.01
N GLY A 67 3.64 3.86 27.51
CA GLY A 67 2.36 4.39 27.97
C GLY A 67 2.02 5.70 27.31
N LYS A 68 0.73 6.02 27.26
CA LYS A 68 0.21 7.28 26.74
C LYS A 68 -0.83 7.84 27.69
N GLU A 69 -0.63 9.09 28.11
CA GLU A 69 -1.58 9.86 28.89
C GLU A 69 -2.10 11.03 28.04
N VAL A 70 -3.43 11.15 27.90
CA VAL A 70 -4.04 12.20 27.10
C VAL A 70 -4.08 13.49 27.89
N LEU A 71 -3.44 14.55 27.38
CA LEU A 71 -3.48 15.89 27.95
C LEU A 71 -4.62 16.73 27.36
N GLU A 72 -4.82 16.68 26.04
CA GLU A 72 -5.92 17.34 25.34
C GLU A 72 -6.46 16.40 24.24
N GLU A 73 -7.75 16.13 24.24
CA GLU A 73 -8.37 15.27 23.23
C GLU A 73 -8.35 15.88 21.82
N GLY A 74 -8.40 17.21 21.71
CA GLY A 74 -8.32 17.91 20.44
C GLY A 74 -9.20 17.30 19.36
N TRP A 75 -8.66 17.10 18.16
CA TRP A 75 -9.39 16.54 17.01
C TRP A 75 -9.89 15.10 17.25
N LYS A 76 -9.33 14.33 18.18
CA LYS A 76 -9.82 12.99 18.51
C LYS A 76 -11.20 12.97 19.15
N ALA A 77 -11.57 14.06 19.82
CA ALA A 77 -12.94 14.20 20.33
C ALA A 77 -13.96 14.25 19.19
N VAL A 78 -13.62 14.92 18.07
CA VAL A 78 -14.44 14.96 16.86
C VAL A 78 -14.51 13.56 16.22
N GLU A 79 -13.37 12.90 16.06
CA GLU A 79 -13.29 11.54 15.52
C GLU A 79 -14.21 10.59 16.29
N ARG A 80 -14.08 10.56 17.62
CA ARG A 80 -14.88 9.70 18.49
C ARG A 80 -16.38 10.00 18.38
N LYS A 81 -16.77 11.27 18.33
CA LYS A 81 -18.17 11.68 18.30
C LYS A 81 -18.85 11.43 16.95
N VAL A 82 -18.13 11.72 15.84
CA VAL A 82 -18.73 11.68 14.49
C VAL A 82 -18.59 10.30 13.85
N LEU A 83 -17.51 9.59 14.15
CA LEU A 83 -17.17 8.32 13.51
C LEU A 83 -17.40 7.09 14.42
N ALA A 84 -18.04 7.28 15.60
CA ALA A 84 -18.31 6.18 16.54
C ALA A 84 -19.02 4.99 15.88
N ASP A 85 -19.97 5.27 14.97
CA ASP A 85 -20.76 4.25 14.27
C ASP A 85 -19.96 3.53 13.15
N ILE A 86 -18.88 4.15 12.68
CA ILE A 86 -18.09 3.69 11.52
C ILE A 86 -16.81 3.03 11.99
N LEU A 87 -16.12 3.65 12.95
CA LEU A 87 -14.85 3.20 13.50
C LEU A 87 -15.12 2.49 14.83
N ASN A 88 -15.33 1.21 14.78
CA ASN A 88 -15.50 0.36 15.99
C ASN A 88 -14.15 0.14 16.71
N ARG A 89 -13.41 1.23 16.99
CA ARG A 89 -12.08 1.20 17.63
C ARG A 89 -12.22 1.57 19.10
N LYS A 90 -12.12 0.56 19.98
CA LYS A 90 -11.77 0.79 21.38
C LYS A 90 -10.27 1.11 21.42
N GLN A 91 -9.92 2.35 21.68
CA GLN A 91 -8.55 2.71 22.03
C GLN A 91 -8.40 2.55 23.55
N GLU A 92 -7.78 1.48 23.96
CA GLU A 92 -7.28 1.34 25.33
C GLU A 92 -5.92 2.07 25.39
N LEU A 93 -5.93 3.27 25.93
CA LEU A 93 -4.69 3.99 26.26
C LEU A 93 -4.28 3.54 27.66
N THR A 94 -3.16 2.87 27.76
CA THR A 94 -2.58 2.47 29.04
C THR A 94 -1.61 3.55 29.49
N ALA A 95 -1.94 4.24 30.57
CA ALA A 95 -0.99 5.14 31.23
C ALA A 95 0.00 4.30 32.03
N LEU A 96 1.28 4.60 31.97
CA LEU A 96 2.27 4.04 32.86
C LEU A 96 2.32 4.86 34.15
N PRO A 97 2.57 4.22 35.31
CA PRO A 97 2.82 4.96 36.54
C PRO A 97 4.08 5.81 36.39
N ASN A 98 4.12 6.93 37.14
CA ASN A 98 5.33 7.74 37.21
C ASN A 98 6.43 6.91 37.88
N ALA A 99 7.44 6.54 37.09
CA ALA A 99 8.63 5.87 37.56
C ALA A 99 9.80 6.87 37.61
N ALA A 100 10.53 6.91 38.70
CA ALA A 100 11.81 7.62 38.79
C ALA A 100 12.92 6.69 38.28
N GLU A 101 14.02 7.29 37.78
CA GLU A 101 15.23 6.54 37.44
C GLU A 101 15.80 5.94 38.69
N ASN A 102 15.54 4.70 38.97
CA ASN A 102 16.16 3.93 40.06
C ASN A 102 15.68 2.48 40.04
N GLU A 103 16.06 1.70 41.04
CA GLU A 103 15.84 0.28 41.15
C GLU A 103 14.37 -0.13 40.99
N CYS A 104 14.14 -1.01 39.99
CA CYS A 104 12.85 -1.65 39.77
C CYS A 104 12.87 -3.06 40.33
N GLY A 105 11.87 -3.40 41.16
CA GLY A 105 11.67 -4.76 41.66
C GLY A 105 10.70 -5.52 40.74
N ILE A 106 10.98 -6.78 40.46
CA ILE A 106 10.04 -7.68 39.80
C ILE A 106 8.99 -8.12 40.81
N LEU A 107 7.74 -7.70 40.59
CA LEU A 107 6.62 -8.10 41.45
C LEU A 107 6.05 -9.47 41.03
N ASN A 108 6.01 -9.74 39.73
CA ASN A 108 5.52 -11.01 39.21
C ASN A 108 6.17 -11.27 37.86
N ALA A 109 6.52 -12.52 37.58
CA ALA A 109 7.02 -12.98 36.29
C ALA A 109 6.26 -14.25 35.92
N GLU A 110 5.63 -14.24 34.75
CA GLU A 110 4.92 -15.38 34.17
C GLU A 110 5.52 -15.69 32.79
N LEU A 111 6.04 -16.91 32.63
CA LEU A 111 6.51 -17.39 31.32
C LEU A 111 5.30 -17.85 30.49
N LYS A 112 5.10 -17.22 29.35
CA LYS A 112 4.08 -17.62 28.39
C LYS A 112 4.72 -18.17 27.14
N GLU A 113 4.43 -19.41 26.84
CA GLU A 113 4.81 -20.00 25.57
C GLU A 113 3.84 -19.53 24.47
N GLY A 114 4.39 -19.16 23.34
CA GLY A 114 3.62 -18.72 22.19
C GLY A 114 4.30 -19.12 20.87
N GLN A 115 3.54 -19.11 19.80
CA GLN A 115 4.08 -19.32 18.45
C GLN A 115 3.92 -18.05 17.65
N THR A 116 4.97 -17.68 16.91
CA THR A 116 4.86 -16.60 15.92
C THR A 116 3.95 -17.02 14.79
N SER A 117 3.18 -16.10 14.28
CA SER A 117 2.37 -16.31 13.08
C SER A 117 2.97 -15.51 11.91
N PRO A 118 2.88 -16.03 10.68
CA PRO A 118 3.32 -15.27 9.51
C PRO A 118 2.51 -13.96 9.37
N PRO A 119 3.08 -12.94 8.71
CA PRO A 119 2.36 -11.72 8.40
C PRO A 119 1.03 -12.03 7.68
N LYS A 120 -0.01 -11.27 8.00
CA LYS A 120 -1.31 -11.43 7.33
C LYS A 120 -1.22 -10.98 5.88
N HIS A 121 -1.96 -11.66 5.00
CA HIS A 121 -2.13 -11.17 3.64
C HIS A 121 -2.73 -9.77 3.61
N PHE A 122 -2.36 -9.00 2.61
CA PHE A 122 -2.90 -7.66 2.42
C PHE A 122 -4.40 -7.69 2.13
N THR A 123 -5.12 -6.78 2.76
CA THR A 123 -6.43 -6.31 2.30
C THR A 123 -6.22 -5.13 1.36
N GLU A 124 -7.28 -4.65 0.70
CA GLU A 124 -7.16 -3.43 -0.12
C GLU A 124 -6.71 -2.22 0.70
N ASP A 125 -7.25 -2.06 1.90
CA ASP A 125 -6.89 -0.99 2.84
C ASP A 125 -5.42 -1.08 3.25
N THR A 126 -4.96 -2.25 3.70
CA THR A 126 -3.56 -2.41 4.13
C THR A 126 -2.57 -2.34 2.98
N LEU A 127 -2.95 -2.76 1.76
CA LEU A 127 -2.10 -2.58 0.58
C LEU A 127 -2.01 -1.12 0.15
N LEU A 128 -3.12 -0.38 0.18
CA LEU A 128 -3.11 1.07 -0.08
C LEU A 128 -2.21 1.81 0.91
N HIS A 129 -2.30 1.45 2.20
CA HIS A 129 -1.42 2.02 3.21
C HIS A 129 0.06 1.66 2.99
N ALA A 130 0.35 0.40 2.65
CA ALA A 130 1.71 -0.02 2.31
C ALA A 130 2.27 0.70 1.07
N MET A 131 1.43 0.95 0.04
CA MET A 131 1.83 1.76 -1.12
C MET A 131 2.09 3.22 -0.73
N GLU A 132 1.33 3.77 0.21
CA GLU A 132 1.51 5.14 0.71
C GLU A 132 2.81 5.33 1.48
N THR A 133 3.19 4.33 2.26
CA THR A 133 4.39 4.37 3.12
C THR A 133 5.62 3.69 2.50
N ALA A 134 5.49 3.13 1.29
CA ALA A 134 6.60 2.48 0.61
C ALA A 134 7.76 3.46 0.41
N SER A 135 8.97 3.05 0.83
CA SER A 135 10.21 3.85 0.74
C SER A 135 10.14 5.22 1.43
N ALA A 136 9.20 5.43 2.37
CA ALA A 136 9.08 6.70 3.07
C ALA A 136 10.37 7.08 3.82
N ASP A 137 11.08 6.10 4.36
CA ASP A 137 12.35 6.30 5.09
C ASP A 137 13.53 6.61 4.13
N SER A 138 13.41 6.26 2.85
CA SER A 138 14.42 6.50 1.81
C SER A 138 14.16 7.78 1.02
N MET A 139 13.01 8.43 1.22
CA MET A 139 12.67 9.65 0.48
C MET A 139 13.20 10.90 1.17
N PRO A 140 13.81 11.86 0.41
CA PRO A 140 14.23 13.14 0.95
C PRO A 140 13.05 13.95 1.51
N GLU A 141 13.32 14.79 2.50
CA GLU A 141 12.34 15.79 2.95
C GLU A 141 12.02 16.76 1.81
N GLY A 142 10.74 17.01 1.59
CA GLY A 142 10.25 17.98 0.61
C GLY A 142 9.86 17.39 -0.74
N VAL A 143 9.96 16.08 -0.96
CA VAL A 143 9.37 15.44 -2.16
C VAL A 143 7.85 15.62 -2.15
N GLU A 144 7.31 15.98 -3.31
CA GLU A 144 5.87 16.20 -3.49
C GLU A 144 5.07 14.90 -3.33
N ARG A 145 5.64 13.78 -3.78
CA ARG A 145 4.98 12.48 -3.79
C ARG A 145 5.70 11.51 -2.87
N GLN A 146 4.96 10.97 -1.91
CA GLN A 146 5.46 9.92 -1.02
C GLN A 146 4.83 8.58 -1.38
N GLY A 147 5.64 7.52 -1.30
CA GLY A 147 5.22 6.17 -1.61
C GLY A 147 5.10 5.87 -3.10
N ILE A 148 4.47 4.75 -3.43
CA ILE A 148 4.24 4.29 -4.81
C ILE A 148 2.91 4.82 -5.32
N GLY A 149 2.93 5.54 -6.44
CA GLY A 149 1.75 6.13 -7.07
C GLY A 149 1.13 7.26 -6.25
N THR A 150 0.09 7.87 -6.80
CA THR A 150 -0.66 8.94 -6.13
C THR A 150 -1.92 8.39 -5.46
N PRO A 151 -2.53 9.10 -4.48
CA PRO A 151 -3.81 8.70 -3.90
C PRO A 151 -4.90 8.41 -4.94
N ALA A 152 -4.92 9.17 -6.05
CA ALA A 152 -5.88 8.99 -7.14
C ALA A 152 -5.63 7.72 -7.97
N THR A 153 -4.39 7.25 -8.07
CA THR A 153 -4.01 6.15 -8.97
C THR A 153 -3.85 4.80 -8.28
N ARG A 154 -3.57 4.77 -6.96
CA ARG A 154 -3.30 3.53 -6.22
C ARG A 154 -4.43 2.52 -6.32
N ALA A 155 -5.67 2.95 -6.03
CA ALA A 155 -6.84 2.06 -6.10
C ALA A 155 -7.07 1.53 -7.51
N ALA A 156 -6.94 2.39 -8.55
CA ALA A 156 -7.07 2.00 -9.94
C ALA A 156 -5.97 1.01 -10.38
N THR A 157 -4.76 1.12 -9.82
CA THR A 157 -3.66 0.19 -10.09
C THR A 157 -3.96 -1.19 -9.51
N ILE A 158 -4.44 -1.27 -8.26
CA ILE A 158 -4.86 -2.54 -7.64
C ILE A 158 -5.96 -3.19 -8.48
N GLU A 159 -6.98 -2.41 -8.88
CA GLU A 159 -8.07 -2.91 -9.70
C GLU A 159 -7.58 -3.45 -11.05
N LYS A 160 -6.66 -2.75 -11.74
CA LYS A 160 -6.03 -3.23 -12.97
C LYS A 160 -5.27 -4.54 -12.79
N LEU A 161 -4.56 -4.71 -11.67
CA LEU A 161 -3.84 -5.95 -11.37
C LEU A 161 -4.80 -7.13 -11.18
N VAL A 162 -5.94 -6.88 -10.53
CA VAL A 162 -7.00 -7.90 -10.38
C VAL A 162 -7.65 -8.22 -11.72
N GLN A 163 -8.05 -7.22 -12.51
CA GLN A 163 -8.65 -7.41 -13.83
C GLN A 163 -7.72 -8.15 -14.81
N LYS A 164 -6.43 -7.88 -14.73
CA LYS A 164 -5.42 -8.57 -15.55
C LYS A 164 -5.06 -9.96 -15.02
N GLY A 165 -5.61 -10.36 -13.87
CA GLY A 165 -5.40 -11.67 -13.26
C GLY A 165 -4.02 -11.85 -12.65
N PHE A 166 -3.33 -10.78 -12.25
CA PHE A 166 -2.09 -10.85 -11.46
C PHE A 166 -2.37 -10.99 -9.97
N LEU A 167 -3.48 -10.41 -9.51
CA LEU A 167 -4.00 -10.56 -8.16
C LEU A 167 -5.40 -11.16 -8.20
N GLU A 168 -5.77 -11.86 -7.14
CA GLU A 168 -7.13 -12.32 -6.91
C GLU A 168 -7.62 -11.90 -5.53
N ARG A 169 -8.94 -11.68 -5.42
CA ARG A 169 -9.60 -11.38 -4.14
C ARG A 169 -10.16 -12.67 -3.55
N LYS A 170 -9.64 -13.09 -2.39
CA LYS A 170 -10.16 -14.26 -1.65
C LYS A 170 -10.70 -13.86 -0.29
N GLY A 171 -11.70 -14.57 0.20
CA GLY A 171 -12.28 -14.37 1.53
C GLY A 171 -13.78 -14.14 1.51
N ASN A 172 -14.32 -13.77 2.66
CA ASN A 172 -15.75 -13.52 2.89
C ASN A 172 -16.14 -12.11 2.47
N LYS A 173 -17.45 -11.82 2.41
CA LYS A 173 -17.96 -10.45 2.12
C LYS A 173 -17.39 -9.37 3.05
N LYS A 174 -16.98 -9.72 4.27
CA LYS A 174 -16.46 -8.77 5.28
C LYS A 174 -14.92 -8.65 5.30
N THR A 175 -14.20 -9.67 4.88
CA THR A 175 -12.73 -9.72 4.93
C THR A 175 -12.20 -10.33 3.65
N LYS A 176 -12.00 -9.49 2.64
CA LYS A 176 -11.33 -9.89 1.40
C LYS A 176 -9.85 -9.59 1.53
N VAL A 177 -9.02 -10.58 1.21
CA VAL A 177 -7.58 -10.43 1.09
C VAL A 177 -7.17 -10.51 -0.37
N LEU A 178 -6.07 -9.85 -0.69
CA LEU A 178 -5.45 -9.88 -2.00
C LEU A 178 -4.36 -10.94 -2.01
N LEU A 179 -4.42 -11.85 -2.96
CA LEU A 179 -3.42 -12.91 -3.14
C LEU A 179 -2.82 -12.81 -4.53
N PRO A 180 -1.49 -12.99 -4.68
CA PRO A 180 -0.89 -13.12 -5.99
C PRO A 180 -1.31 -14.43 -6.65
N THR A 181 -1.71 -14.37 -7.90
CA THR A 181 -1.95 -15.54 -8.74
C THR A 181 -0.62 -16.15 -9.22
N ASP A 182 -0.64 -17.34 -9.80
CA ASP A 182 0.57 -17.90 -10.41
C ASP A 182 1.11 -17.00 -11.54
N LYS A 183 0.21 -16.32 -12.27
CA LYS A 183 0.59 -15.33 -13.27
C LYS A 183 1.27 -14.12 -12.64
N GLY A 184 0.76 -13.65 -11.48
CA GLY A 184 1.39 -12.56 -10.74
C GLY A 184 2.77 -12.93 -10.22
N LYS A 185 2.92 -14.13 -9.66
CA LYS A 185 4.22 -14.65 -9.20
C LYS A 185 5.21 -14.77 -10.36
N ALA A 186 4.78 -15.31 -11.51
CA ALA A 186 5.61 -15.43 -12.69
C ALA A 186 6.05 -14.06 -13.23
N LEU A 187 5.20 -13.03 -13.17
CA LEU A 187 5.58 -11.67 -13.54
C LEU A 187 6.77 -11.18 -12.70
N ILE A 188 6.70 -11.31 -11.38
CA ILE A 188 7.78 -10.89 -10.49
C ILE A 188 9.06 -11.68 -10.77
N THR A 189 8.96 -12.99 -11.06
CA THR A 189 10.14 -13.83 -11.37
C THR A 189 10.88 -13.40 -12.63
N VAL A 190 10.18 -12.78 -13.60
CA VAL A 190 10.81 -12.33 -14.85
C VAL A 190 11.18 -10.85 -14.85
N MET A 191 10.75 -10.09 -13.84
CA MET A 191 11.11 -8.68 -13.69
C MET A 191 12.54 -8.55 -13.16
N PRO A 192 13.33 -7.60 -13.68
CA PRO A 192 14.62 -7.21 -13.09
C PRO A 192 14.45 -6.74 -11.64
N GLU A 193 15.46 -7.01 -10.80
CA GLU A 193 15.40 -6.70 -9.35
C GLU A 193 15.19 -5.20 -9.10
N GLU A 194 15.78 -4.34 -9.90
CA GLU A 194 15.64 -2.88 -9.79
C GLU A 194 14.17 -2.45 -9.94
N MET A 195 13.40 -3.14 -10.79
CA MET A 195 11.97 -2.84 -10.99
C MET A 195 11.06 -3.44 -9.89
N GLN A 196 11.59 -4.32 -9.06
CA GLN A 196 10.85 -4.93 -7.96
C GLN A 196 10.92 -4.09 -6.67
N SER A 197 11.88 -3.15 -6.59
CA SER A 197 12.06 -2.28 -5.43
C SER A 197 11.24 -0.99 -5.55
N ALA A 198 10.67 -0.55 -4.43
CA ALA A 198 10.08 0.77 -4.31
C ALA A 198 11.14 1.89 -4.27
N ASP A 199 12.41 1.56 -3.99
CA ASP A 199 13.50 2.52 -3.86
C ASP A 199 13.81 3.21 -5.19
N MET A 200 13.61 2.54 -6.33
CA MET A 200 13.72 3.17 -7.65
C MET A 200 12.77 4.37 -7.78
N THR A 201 11.55 4.28 -7.24
CA THR A 201 10.62 5.41 -7.24
C THR A 201 11.13 6.53 -6.34
N ALA A 202 11.68 6.20 -5.17
CA ALA A 202 12.26 7.18 -4.25
C ALA A 202 13.45 7.92 -4.88
N ASP A 203 14.33 7.21 -5.56
CA ASP A 203 15.48 7.79 -6.28
C ASP A 203 15.02 8.75 -7.39
N TRP A 204 13.99 8.38 -8.13
CA TRP A 204 13.47 9.24 -9.20
C TRP A 204 12.79 10.49 -8.63
N GLU A 205 12.00 10.38 -7.59
CA GLU A 205 11.41 11.55 -6.92
C GLU A 205 12.49 12.46 -6.32
N ALA A 206 13.58 11.89 -5.77
CA ALA A 206 14.73 12.68 -5.29
C ALA A 206 15.40 13.46 -6.42
N LYS A 207 15.61 12.83 -7.59
CA LYS A 207 16.19 13.50 -8.78
C LYS A 207 15.27 14.57 -9.35
N LEU A 208 13.95 14.33 -9.37
CA LEU A 208 12.97 15.33 -9.78
C LEU A 208 12.99 16.55 -8.86
N LEU A 209 13.17 16.35 -7.56
CA LEU A 209 13.33 17.44 -6.61
C LEU A 209 14.63 18.22 -6.83
N GLN A 210 15.75 17.55 -7.20
CA GLN A 210 16.99 18.22 -7.56
C GLN A 210 16.82 19.06 -8.83
N ILE A 211 16.07 18.59 -9.82
CA ILE A 211 15.74 19.36 -11.03
C ILE A 211 14.91 20.62 -10.65
N GLU A 212 13.91 20.47 -9.81
CA GLU A 212 13.10 21.60 -9.33
C GLU A 212 13.94 22.67 -8.63
N ARG A 213 14.97 22.25 -7.87
CA ARG A 213 15.90 23.14 -7.16
C ARG A 213 17.01 23.70 -8.06
N GLY A 214 17.10 23.27 -9.32
CA GLY A 214 18.17 23.66 -10.23
C GLY A 214 19.52 23.02 -9.90
N GLU A 215 19.54 21.94 -9.14
CA GLU A 215 20.73 21.19 -8.72
C GLU A 215 21.10 20.10 -9.75
N MET A 216 20.16 19.75 -10.64
CA MET A 216 20.33 18.76 -11.69
C MET A 216 19.69 19.22 -13.00
N GLU A 217 20.35 19.00 -14.13
CA GLU A 217 19.80 19.27 -15.44
C GLU A 217 18.77 18.19 -15.88
N PRO A 218 17.61 18.57 -16.44
CA PRO A 218 16.58 17.61 -16.88
C PRO A 218 17.10 16.58 -17.89
N GLU A 219 17.99 16.98 -18.78
CA GLU A 219 18.58 16.12 -19.81
C GLU A 219 19.44 15.00 -19.21
N THR A 220 20.09 15.24 -18.08
CA THR A 220 20.86 14.23 -17.33
C THR A 220 19.92 13.12 -16.84
N PHE A 221 18.83 13.49 -16.20
CA PHE A 221 17.81 12.55 -15.72
C PHE A 221 17.20 11.73 -16.88
N MET A 222 16.86 12.38 -17.98
CA MET A 222 16.33 11.70 -19.16
C MET A 222 17.34 10.75 -19.81
N THR A 223 18.61 11.07 -19.73
CA THR A 223 19.69 10.20 -20.25
C THR A 223 19.84 8.95 -19.37
N GLU A 224 19.83 9.08 -18.07
CA GLU A 224 19.87 7.96 -17.14
C GLU A 224 18.68 7.00 -17.33
N ILE A 225 17.47 7.53 -17.54
CA ILE A 225 16.28 6.71 -17.83
C ILE A 225 16.47 5.93 -19.14
N LYS A 226 16.98 6.59 -20.19
CA LYS A 226 17.23 5.94 -21.48
C LYS A 226 18.27 4.84 -21.38
N GLU A 227 19.35 5.08 -20.66
CA GLU A 227 20.40 4.10 -20.40
C GLU A 227 19.88 2.91 -19.60
N MET A 228 19.09 3.15 -18.55
CA MET A 228 18.43 2.10 -17.78
C MET A 228 17.52 1.24 -18.66
N ILE A 229 16.63 1.86 -19.46
CA ILE A 229 15.74 1.13 -20.35
C ILE A 229 16.56 0.33 -21.39
N SER A 230 17.61 0.92 -21.96
CA SER A 230 18.48 0.25 -22.92
C SER A 230 19.17 -0.95 -22.29
N SER A 231 19.68 -0.81 -21.07
CA SER A 231 20.26 -1.91 -20.29
C SER A 231 19.23 -3.01 -20.04
N LEU A 232 18.04 -2.67 -19.57
CA LEU A 232 16.97 -3.65 -19.31
C LEU A 232 16.61 -4.46 -20.56
N VAL A 233 16.50 -3.79 -21.71
CA VAL A 233 16.16 -4.45 -22.99
C VAL A 233 17.28 -5.38 -23.47
N THR A 234 18.55 -4.99 -23.26
CA THR A 234 19.70 -5.75 -23.77
C THR A 234 20.14 -6.87 -22.83
N THR A 235 19.98 -6.68 -21.51
CA THR A 235 20.45 -7.64 -20.48
C THR A 235 19.39 -8.62 -20.02
N THR A 236 18.09 -8.31 -20.21
CA THR A 236 17.00 -9.18 -19.80
C THR A 236 16.93 -10.39 -20.72
N GLU A 237 17.55 -11.49 -20.32
CA GLU A 237 17.35 -12.79 -20.99
C GLU A 237 15.93 -13.30 -20.78
N ALA A 238 15.45 -14.18 -21.68
CA ALA A 238 14.17 -14.86 -21.52
C ALA A 238 14.16 -15.67 -20.22
N ALA A 239 13.62 -15.09 -19.15
CA ALA A 239 13.66 -15.70 -17.82
C ALA A 239 12.91 -17.03 -17.80
N LYS A 240 13.47 -18.01 -17.08
CA LYS A 240 12.81 -19.27 -16.76
C LYS A 240 11.49 -18.95 -16.02
N GLY A 241 10.36 -19.20 -16.63
CA GLY A 241 9.04 -18.89 -16.06
C GLY A 241 8.21 -17.91 -16.89
N ALA A 242 8.78 -17.25 -17.90
CA ALA A 242 8.03 -16.43 -18.84
C ALA A 242 6.85 -17.19 -19.49
N ASN A 243 6.97 -18.49 -19.66
CA ASN A 243 5.90 -19.36 -20.14
C ASN A 243 4.68 -19.40 -19.22
N ALA A 244 4.84 -19.16 -17.91
CA ALA A 244 3.72 -19.07 -16.96
C ALA A 244 2.92 -17.77 -17.10
N LEU A 245 3.53 -16.71 -17.64
CA LEU A 245 2.84 -15.46 -18.00
C LEU A 245 1.97 -15.63 -19.25
N MET A 246 2.38 -16.54 -20.13
CA MET A 246 1.68 -16.87 -21.35
C MET A 246 0.85 -18.15 -21.22
N LYS A 247 0.10 -18.33 -20.14
CA LYS A 247 -0.81 -19.48 -20.04
C LYS A 247 -1.92 -19.44 -21.10
N ASN A 248 -1.51 -19.62 -22.33
CA ASN A 248 -2.34 -20.35 -23.27
C ASN A 248 -2.25 -21.81 -22.83
N LYS A 249 -3.31 -22.36 -22.26
CA LYS A 249 -3.37 -23.77 -21.85
C LYS A 249 -3.05 -24.61 -23.07
N ILE A 250 -1.92 -25.32 -23.06
CA ILE A 250 -1.57 -26.26 -24.10
C ILE A 250 -2.53 -27.44 -23.96
N ILE A 251 -3.34 -27.67 -24.98
CA ILE A 251 -4.33 -28.73 -25.03
C ILE A 251 -3.85 -29.96 -25.82
N GLY A 252 -2.78 -29.82 -26.57
CA GLY A 252 -2.23 -30.91 -27.36
C GLY A 252 -1.17 -30.44 -28.36
N VAL A 253 -0.82 -31.36 -29.25
CA VAL A 253 0.16 -31.13 -30.32
C VAL A 253 -0.58 -30.98 -31.65
N CYS A 254 -0.20 -30.01 -32.45
CA CYS A 254 -0.78 -29.75 -33.76
C CYS A 254 -0.51 -30.89 -34.72
N PRO A 255 -1.54 -31.49 -35.31
CA PRO A 255 -1.35 -32.60 -36.27
C PRO A 255 -0.65 -32.16 -37.55
N ASN A 256 -0.67 -30.85 -37.89
CA ASN A 256 -0.08 -30.38 -39.15
C ASN A 256 1.41 -30.05 -39.01
N CYS A 257 1.88 -29.54 -37.85
CA CYS A 257 3.25 -29.08 -37.74
C CYS A 257 3.96 -29.49 -36.46
N GLY A 258 3.34 -30.29 -35.59
CA GLY A 258 3.94 -30.76 -34.34
C GLY A 258 4.16 -29.71 -33.24
N LYS A 259 3.74 -28.45 -33.44
CA LYS A 259 3.84 -27.39 -32.45
C LYS A 259 2.66 -27.46 -31.47
N PRO A 260 2.76 -26.86 -30.26
CA PRO A 260 1.66 -26.82 -29.30
C PRO A 260 0.38 -26.20 -29.88
N VAL A 261 -0.77 -26.78 -29.53
CA VAL A 261 -2.09 -26.17 -29.72
C VAL A 261 -2.53 -25.57 -28.41
N VAL A 262 -2.89 -24.30 -28.44
CA VAL A 262 -3.19 -23.49 -27.26
C VAL A 262 -4.65 -23.02 -27.26
N GLU A 263 -5.25 -23.02 -26.07
CA GLU A 263 -6.59 -22.49 -25.84
C GLU A 263 -6.56 -20.96 -25.78
N ARG A 264 -7.45 -20.30 -26.53
CA ARG A 264 -7.70 -18.85 -26.51
C ARG A 264 -9.20 -18.59 -26.37
N GLU A 265 -9.59 -17.36 -26.08
CA GLU A 265 -11.01 -16.97 -25.88
C GLU A 265 -11.95 -17.38 -27.04
N LYS A 266 -11.44 -17.54 -28.26
CA LYS A 266 -12.23 -17.81 -29.47
C LYS A 266 -12.01 -19.19 -30.07
N GLY A 267 -11.33 -20.10 -29.38
CA GLY A 267 -11.04 -21.46 -29.88
C GLY A 267 -9.61 -21.93 -29.58
N TRP A 268 -9.22 -23.00 -30.21
CA TRP A 268 -7.92 -23.64 -30.02
C TRP A 268 -7.07 -23.44 -31.27
N PHE A 269 -5.90 -22.85 -31.12
CA PHE A 269 -5.04 -22.41 -32.23
C PHE A 269 -3.67 -23.04 -32.11
N CYS A 270 -3.06 -23.41 -33.24
CA CYS A 270 -1.65 -23.73 -33.27
C CYS A 270 -0.80 -22.51 -32.88
N GLU A 271 0.19 -22.71 -32.04
CA GLU A 271 1.10 -21.64 -31.61
C GLU A 271 1.96 -21.11 -32.76
N ASN A 272 2.22 -21.96 -33.75
CA ASN A 272 2.90 -21.56 -34.97
C ASN A 272 1.97 -20.70 -35.86
N ARG A 273 2.26 -19.42 -35.97
CA ARG A 273 1.46 -18.44 -36.74
C ARG A 273 1.38 -18.75 -38.24
N GLU A 274 2.36 -19.50 -38.75
CA GLU A 274 2.36 -19.94 -40.18
C GLU A 274 1.47 -21.15 -40.39
N CYS A 275 1.19 -21.90 -39.32
CA CYS A 275 0.30 -23.04 -39.35
C CYS A 275 -1.14 -22.60 -39.07
N ARG A 276 -1.99 -22.60 -40.06
CA ARG A 276 -3.40 -22.17 -39.94
C ARG A 276 -4.32 -23.19 -39.25
N PHE A 277 -3.78 -24.13 -38.50
CA PHE A 277 -4.58 -25.10 -37.75
C PHE A 277 -5.36 -24.43 -36.63
N VAL A 278 -6.68 -24.61 -36.64
CA VAL A 278 -7.66 -24.12 -35.67
C VAL A 278 -8.64 -25.27 -35.40
N LEU A 279 -9.01 -25.45 -34.14
CA LEU A 279 -10.08 -26.34 -33.66
C LEU A 279 -11.22 -25.52 -33.09
#